data_7f5c3cb9a68e2369e7472eaee8083982
#
_entry.id   7f5c3cb9a68e2369e7472eaee8083982
#
_cell.length_a   1.000
_cell.length_b   1.000
_cell.length_c   1.000
_cell.angle_alpha   90.00
_cell.angle_beta   90.00
_cell.angle_gamma   90.00
#
_symmetry.space_group_name_H-M   'P 1'
#
loop_
_entity.id
_entity.type
_entity.pdbx_description
1 polymer ?
#
loop_
_entity_poly.entity_id
_entity_poly.type
_entity_poly.pdbx_seq_one_letter_code
_entity_poly.pdbx_strand_id
1 'polypeptide(L)'
;MEIYDRGWRLKALRKKRGLSQKAVADRLGVDRAAISAYERNIATPRIDVLENLALLYRTSVDYILGMEHRAALYIDDLSESQQEPVRSIVETLRREFLKEES
;
A
#
# COMPACT_ATOMS: atom_id res chain seq x y z
N MET A 1 -4.66 5.82 -20.78
CA MET A 1 -4.53 5.30 -19.42
C MET A 1 -3.35 4.35 -19.31
N GLU A 2 -2.59 4.48 -18.27
CA GLU A 2 -1.41 3.69 -18.05
C GLU A 2 -1.74 2.45 -17.23
N ILE A 3 -1.97 1.34 -17.90
CA ILE A 3 -2.36 0.10 -17.21
C ILE A 3 -1.18 -0.63 -16.58
N TYR A 4 0.04 -0.21 -16.88
CA TYR A 4 1.24 -0.91 -16.41
C TYR A 4 2.08 -0.11 -15.42
N ASP A 5 1.50 0.90 -14.80
CA ASP A 5 2.24 1.74 -13.88
C ASP A 5 2.30 1.20 -12.44
N ARG A 6 1.85 -0.05 -12.23
CA ARG A 6 1.93 -0.68 -10.91
C ARG A 6 3.36 -0.77 -10.38
N GLY A 7 4.33 -0.94 -11.26
CA GLY A 7 5.74 -0.99 -10.86
C GLY A 7 6.19 0.30 -10.21
N TRP A 8 5.76 1.42 -10.74
CA TRP A 8 6.02 2.72 -10.15
C TRP A 8 5.46 2.81 -8.72
N ARG A 9 4.22 2.32 -8.53
CA ARG A 9 3.58 2.33 -7.22
C ARG A 9 4.33 1.42 -6.24
N LEU A 10 4.72 0.25 -6.69
CA LEU A 10 5.48 -0.70 -5.86
C LEU A 10 6.80 -0.08 -5.41
N LYS A 11 7.53 0.54 -6.31
CA LYS A 11 8.80 1.19 -5.97
C LYS A 11 8.60 2.34 -5.00
N ALA A 12 7.60 3.18 -5.21
CA ALA A 12 7.29 4.30 -4.34
C ALA A 12 6.91 3.83 -2.93
N LEU A 13 6.09 2.78 -2.84
CA LEU A 13 5.69 2.19 -1.57
C LEU A 13 6.88 1.61 -0.82
N ARG A 14 7.76 0.90 -1.54
CA ARG A 14 8.97 0.32 -0.96
C ARG A 14 9.88 1.41 -0.37
N LYS A 15 10.11 2.47 -1.14
CA LYS A 15 10.95 3.58 -0.69
C LYS A 15 10.35 4.32 0.49
N LYS A 16 9.04 4.48 0.50
CA LYS A 16 8.33 5.09 1.62
C LYS A 16 8.55 4.31 2.92
N ARG A 17 8.67 2.99 2.83
CA ARG A 17 8.95 2.12 3.98
C ARG A 17 10.43 2.01 4.30
N GLY A 18 11.30 2.64 3.53
CA GLY A 18 12.74 2.59 3.74
C GLY A 18 13.34 1.22 3.51
N LEU A 19 12.73 0.40 2.64
CA LEU A 19 13.18 -0.97 2.39
C LEU A 19 13.94 -1.06 1.08
N SER A 20 14.99 -1.90 1.08
CA SER A 20 15.68 -2.26 -0.15
C SER A 20 14.91 -3.35 -0.89
N GLN A 21 15.21 -3.54 -2.17
CA GLN A 21 14.63 -4.65 -2.93
C GLN A 21 14.97 -6.00 -2.28
N LYS A 22 16.20 -6.14 -1.78
CA LYS A 22 16.63 -7.36 -1.12
C LYS A 22 15.82 -7.62 0.16
N ALA A 23 15.60 -6.57 0.96
CA ALA A 23 14.82 -6.71 2.19
C ALA A 23 13.40 -7.16 1.91
N VAL A 24 12.76 -6.61 0.89
CA VAL A 24 11.42 -7.02 0.47
C VAL A 24 11.43 -8.47 -0.01
N ALA A 25 12.40 -8.83 -0.85
CA ALA A 25 12.54 -10.19 -1.36
C ALA A 25 12.67 -11.20 -0.23
N ASP A 26 13.52 -10.89 0.75
CA ASP A 26 13.73 -11.77 1.91
C ASP A 26 12.45 -11.96 2.71
N ARG A 27 11.68 -10.90 2.90
CA ARG A 27 10.41 -10.97 3.66
C ARG A 27 9.34 -11.76 2.94
N LEU A 28 9.34 -11.71 1.61
CA LEU A 28 8.33 -12.40 0.81
C LEU A 28 8.76 -13.79 0.36
N GLY A 29 10.02 -14.17 0.62
CA GLY A 29 10.52 -15.47 0.21
C GLY A 29 10.67 -15.59 -1.31
N VAL A 30 11.01 -14.50 -1.99
CA VAL A 30 11.25 -14.47 -3.43
C VAL A 30 12.64 -13.92 -3.69
N ASP A 31 13.10 -14.04 -4.94
CA ASP A 31 14.39 -13.49 -5.34
C ASP A 31 14.32 -11.97 -5.49
N ARG A 32 15.44 -11.30 -5.21
CA ARG A 32 15.55 -9.86 -5.45
C ARG A 32 15.25 -9.53 -6.92
N ALA A 33 15.68 -10.39 -7.85
CA ALA A 33 15.39 -10.20 -9.27
C ALA A 33 13.88 -10.12 -9.56
N ALA A 34 13.07 -10.88 -8.80
CA ALA A 34 11.62 -10.82 -8.94
C ALA A 34 11.09 -9.46 -8.54
N ILE A 35 11.55 -8.92 -7.41
CA ILE A 35 11.13 -7.59 -6.95
C ILE A 35 11.50 -6.53 -7.99
N SER A 36 12.74 -6.59 -8.52
CA SER A 36 13.18 -5.68 -9.57
C SER A 36 12.29 -5.77 -10.80
N ALA A 37 11.95 -6.99 -11.22
CA ALA A 37 11.10 -7.21 -12.40
C ALA A 37 9.69 -6.65 -12.19
N TYR A 38 9.13 -6.80 -10.99
CA TYR A 38 7.81 -6.23 -10.66
C TYR A 38 7.84 -4.71 -10.74
N GLU A 39 8.88 -4.08 -10.19
CA GLU A 39 9.00 -2.62 -10.17
C GLU A 39 9.27 -2.04 -11.55
N ARG A 40 9.81 -2.84 -12.47
CA ARG A 40 10.07 -2.42 -13.84
C ARG A 40 8.99 -2.85 -14.83
N ASN A 41 7.91 -3.42 -14.33
CA ASN A 41 6.79 -3.92 -15.15
C ASN A 41 7.21 -5.00 -16.17
N ILE A 42 8.27 -5.74 -15.86
CA ILE A 42 8.74 -6.85 -16.69
C ILE A 42 7.96 -8.13 -16.35
N ALA A 43 7.59 -8.29 -15.08
CA ALA A 43 6.83 -9.43 -14.61
C ALA A 43 5.68 -8.95 -13.74
N THR A 44 4.64 -9.78 -13.66
CA THR A 44 3.47 -9.51 -12.82
C THR A 44 3.52 -10.42 -11.59
N PRO A 45 3.40 -9.89 -10.38
CA PRO A 45 3.35 -10.74 -9.21
C PRO A 45 2.13 -11.67 -9.26
N ARG A 46 2.30 -12.90 -8.78
CA ARG A 46 1.16 -13.78 -8.56
C ARG A 46 0.28 -13.19 -7.46
N ILE A 47 -0.96 -13.65 -7.40
CA ILE A 47 -1.94 -13.06 -6.46
C ILE A 47 -1.48 -13.17 -5.00
N ASP A 48 -0.87 -14.29 -4.61
CA ASP A 48 -0.38 -14.48 -3.26
C ASP A 48 0.76 -13.50 -2.92
N VAL A 49 1.68 -13.29 -3.85
CA VAL A 49 2.76 -12.32 -3.68
C VAL A 49 2.21 -10.90 -3.63
N LEU A 50 1.25 -10.60 -4.50
CA LEU A 50 0.60 -9.29 -4.54
C LEU A 50 -0.10 -8.96 -3.23
N GLU A 51 -0.81 -9.93 -2.65
CA GLU A 51 -1.45 -9.77 -1.34
C GLU A 51 -0.41 -9.50 -0.25
N ASN A 52 0.70 -10.24 -0.27
CA ASN A 52 1.78 -10.05 0.70
C ASN A 52 2.47 -8.69 0.55
N LEU A 53 2.63 -8.22 -0.68
CA LEU A 53 3.15 -6.88 -0.93
C LEU A 53 2.21 -5.81 -0.36
N ALA A 54 0.90 -5.99 -0.55
CA ALA A 54 -0.09 -5.05 -0.01
C ALA A 54 -0.02 -5.00 1.51
N LEU A 55 0.09 -6.16 2.16
CA LEU A 55 0.24 -6.23 3.61
C LEU A 55 1.52 -5.56 4.09
N LEU A 56 2.63 -5.87 3.43
CA LEU A 56 3.93 -5.32 3.79
C LEU A 56 3.97 -3.80 3.65
N TYR A 57 3.38 -3.29 2.57
CA TYR A 57 3.38 -1.86 2.27
C TYR A 57 2.20 -1.11 2.88
N ARG A 58 1.34 -1.79 3.64
CA ARG A 58 0.20 -1.17 4.32
C ARG A 58 -0.73 -0.48 3.32
N THR A 59 -1.08 -1.18 2.26
CA THR A 59 -1.94 -0.66 1.21
C THR A 59 -2.89 -1.76 0.71
N SER A 60 -3.67 -1.47 -0.31
CA SER A 60 -4.56 -2.44 -0.93
C SER A 60 -3.96 -2.97 -2.23
N VAL A 61 -4.40 -4.16 -2.63
CA VAL A 61 -4.08 -4.70 -3.95
C VAL A 61 -4.61 -3.76 -5.04
N ASP A 62 -5.80 -3.22 -4.85
CA ASP A 62 -6.41 -2.30 -5.81
C ASP A 62 -5.54 -1.05 -6.04
N TYR A 63 -4.96 -0.50 -4.97
CA TYR A 63 -4.06 0.64 -5.11
C TYR A 63 -2.82 0.26 -5.93
N ILE A 64 -2.21 -0.88 -5.62
CA ILE A 64 -1.02 -1.35 -6.35
C ILE A 64 -1.33 -1.49 -7.83
N LEU A 65 -2.50 -2.01 -8.16
CA LEU A 65 -2.93 -2.21 -9.55
C LEU A 65 -3.41 -0.94 -10.23
N GLY A 66 -3.51 0.16 -9.50
CA GLY A 66 -3.99 1.43 -10.05
C GLY A 66 -5.49 1.50 -10.22
N MET A 67 -6.22 0.64 -9.53
CA MET A 67 -7.68 0.56 -9.63
C MET A 67 -8.40 1.36 -8.54
N GLU A 68 -7.68 1.76 -7.50
CA GLU A 68 -8.26 2.50 -6.39
C GLU A 68 -7.82 3.96 -6.46
N HIS A 69 -8.78 4.85 -6.47
CA HIS A 69 -8.55 6.29 -6.55
C HIS A 69 -8.93 7.02 -5.25
N ARG A 70 -9.36 6.28 -4.23
CA ARG A 70 -9.74 6.85 -2.94
C ARG A 70 -8.59 6.72 -1.95
N ALA A 71 -8.39 7.76 -1.16
CA ALA A 71 -7.43 7.70 -0.06
C ALA A 71 -7.94 6.76 1.02
N ALA A 72 -7.06 5.94 1.58
CA ALA A 72 -7.40 5.03 2.66
C ALA A 72 -6.35 5.11 3.76
N LEU A 73 -6.79 4.92 5.00
CA LEU A 73 -5.92 4.89 6.16
C LEU A 73 -5.99 3.49 6.78
N TYR A 74 -4.85 2.82 6.88
CA TYR A 74 -4.76 1.46 7.40
C TYR A 74 -4.23 1.49 8.82
N ILE A 75 -5.02 1.01 9.77
CA ILE A 75 -4.70 1.01 11.19
C ILE A 75 -4.75 -0.38 11.80
N ASP A 76 -4.64 -1.41 10.97
CA ASP A 76 -4.71 -2.81 11.43
C ASP A 76 -3.51 -3.24 12.27
N ASP A 77 -2.43 -2.45 12.28
CA ASP A 77 -1.28 -2.67 13.17
C ASP A 77 -1.53 -2.20 14.61
N LEU A 78 -2.62 -1.50 14.83
CA LEU A 78 -3.02 -1.05 16.17
C LEU A 78 -3.98 -2.06 16.79
N SER A 79 -3.99 -2.15 18.11
CA SER A 79 -4.98 -2.96 18.82
C SER A 79 -6.38 -2.35 18.66
N GLU A 80 -7.42 -3.14 18.91
CA GLU A 80 -8.80 -2.65 18.82
C GLU A 80 -9.03 -1.45 19.72
N SER A 81 -8.47 -1.45 20.92
CA SER A 81 -8.62 -0.32 21.84
C SER A 81 -7.90 0.93 21.35
N GLN A 82 -6.84 0.77 20.56
CA GLN A 82 -6.13 1.90 19.97
C GLN A 82 -6.82 2.39 18.69
N GLN A 83 -7.46 1.49 17.95
CA GLN A 83 -8.15 1.85 16.71
C GLN A 83 -9.36 2.76 16.95
N GLU A 84 -10.09 2.53 18.04
CA GLU A 84 -11.29 3.28 18.32
C GLU A 84 -11.06 4.79 18.44
N PRO A 85 -10.09 5.27 19.25
CA PRO A 85 -9.82 6.71 19.31
C PRO A 85 -9.36 7.28 17.97
N VAL A 86 -8.60 6.51 17.19
CA VAL A 86 -8.15 6.97 15.87
C VAL A 86 -9.34 7.20 14.95
N ARG A 87 -10.27 6.24 14.90
CA ARG A 87 -11.48 6.38 14.08
C ARG A 87 -12.31 7.58 14.51
N SER A 88 -12.46 7.77 15.81
CA SER A 88 -13.23 8.87 16.38
C SER A 88 -12.64 10.23 16.00
N ILE A 89 -11.33 10.37 16.11
CA ILE A 89 -10.63 11.62 15.77
C ILE A 89 -10.76 11.91 14.26
N VAL A 90 -10.54 10.89 13.42
CA VAL A 90 -10.67 11.05 11.98
C VAL A 90 -12.09 11.48 11.60
N GLU A 91 -13.09 10.84 12.19
CA GLU A 91 -14.48 11.18 11.90
C GLU A 91 -14.84 12.61 12.34
N THR A 92 -14.33 13.03 13.47
CA THR A 92 -14.53 14.40 13.97
C THR A 92 -13.92 15.43 13.03
N LEU A 93 -12.67 15.19 12.61
CA LEU A 93 -11.96 16.08 11.69
C LEU A 93 -12.66 16.14 10.32
N ARG A 94 -13.07 14.98 9.81
CA ARG A 94 -13.80 14.92 8.53
C ARG A 94 -15.06 15.79 8.59
N ARG A 95 -15.81 15.65 9.66
CA ARG A 95 -17.05 16.40 9.85
C ARG A 95 -16.80 17.91 9.84
N GLU A 96 -15.75 18.35 10.52
CA GLU A 96 -15.39 19.77 10.57
C GLU A 96 -14.94 20.29 9.22
N PHE A 97 -14.10 19.54 8.51
CA PHE A 97 -13.62 19.95 7.19
C PHE A 97 -14.76 20.03 6.17
N LEU A 98 -15.68 19.07 6.20
CA LEU A 98 -16.81 19.07 5.28
C LEU A 98 -17.78 20.20 5.54
N LYS A 99 -17.89 20.63 6.79
CA LYS A 99 -18.69 21.79 7.17
C LYS A 99 -18.20 23.09 6.53
N GLU A 100 -16.89 23.26 6.48
CA GLU A 100 -16.27 24.46 5.95
C GLU A 100 -16.48 24.62 4.45
N GLU A 101 -16.68 23.49 3.74
CA GLU A 101 -16.86 23.51 2.29
C GLU A 101 -18.31 23.70 1.84
N SER A 102 -19.26 23.61 2.73
CA SER A 102 -20.68 23.70 2.37
C SER A 102 -21.28 25.11 2.50
#